data_18072d2b3c5f615de73ccc7093e0528e
#
_entry.id   18072d2b3c5f615de73ccc7093e0528e
#
_cell.length_a   1.000
_cell.length_b   1.000
_cell.length_c   1.000
_cell.angle_alpha   90.00
_cell.angle_beta   90.00
_cell.angle_gamma   90.00
#
_symmetry.space_group_name_H-M   'P 1'
#
loop_
_entity.id
_entity.type
_entity.pdbx_description
1 polymer ?
#
loop_
_entity_poly.entity_id
_entity_poly.type
_entity_poly.pdbx_seq_one_letter_code
_entity_poly.pdbx_strand_id
1 'polypeptide(L)' 'MLPPREQVDPYLIETQNGQTVKYTKIDADNEAQNMQAAGREVEVYHRGMLQYRLKGIYQGSLFQE' A
#
# COMPACT_ATOMS: atom_id res chain seq x y z
N MET A 1 1.75 29.53 10.23
CA MET A 1 1.75 28.48 10.75
C MET A 1 1.19 27.37 10.00
N LEU A 2 1.57 26.26 10.20
CA LEU A 2 1.25 25.17 9.43
C LEU A 2 0.57 24.11 10.13
N PRO A 3 -0.39 24.40 10.77
CA PRO A 3 -0.97 23.52 11.67
C PRO A 3 -1.48 22.24 11.14
N PRO A 4 -2.15 22.23 10.13
CA PRO A 4 -2.81 21.03 9.80
C PRO A 4 -1.91 19.90 9.40
N ARG A 5 -0.70 20.24 9.08
CA ARG A 5 0.12 19.25 8.65
C ARG A 5 0.45 18.25 9.65
N GLU A 6 0.52 18.65 10.81
CA GLU A 6 0.86 17.77 11.82
C GLU A 6 -0.17 16.79 12.11
N GLN A 7 -1.36 16.99 11.66
CA GLN A 7 -2.39 16.11 11.99
C GLN A 7 -2.68 15.11 10.92
N VAL A 8 -1.88 15.10 9.88
CA VAL A 8 -2.10 14.17 8.82
C VAL A 8 -1.34 12.91 9.16
N ASP A 9 -2.04 11.82 9.29
CA ASP A 9 -1.42 10.56 9.59
C ASP A 9 -1.08 9.86 8.30
N PRO A 10 0.13 9.44 8.14
CA PRO A 10 0.52 8.82 6.88
C PRO A 10 -0.03 7.43 6.73
N TYR A 11 -0.13 6.98 5.51
CA TYR A 11 -0.46 5.62 5.20
C TYR A 11 0.83 4.86 4.98
N LEU A 12 0.94 3.70 5.56
CA LEU A 12 2.12 2.88 5.42
C LEU A 12 1.79 1.69 4.56
N ILE A 13 2.58 1.51 3.52
CA ILE A 13 2.35 0.42 2.60
C ILE A 13 3.50 -0.54 2.76
N GLU A 14 3.20 -1.73 3.24
CA GLU A 14 4.23 -2.70 3.53
C GLU A 14 4.22 -3.83 2.54
N THR A 15 5.39 -4.20 2.07
CA THR A 15 5.55 -5.36 1.23
C THR A 15 6.78 -6.08 1.73
N GLN A 16 7.06 -7.23 1.16
CA GLN A 16 8.25 -7.94 1.58
C GLN A 16 9.52 -7.20 1.18
N ASN A 17 9.42 -6.23 0.30
CA ASN A 17 10.59 -5.45 -0.09
C ASN A 17 10.79 -4.20 0.74
N GLY A 18 9.90 -3.91 1.64
CA GLY A 18 10.07 -2.75 2.48
C GLY A 18 8.77 -2.01 2.66
N GLN A 19 8.90 -0.77 3.10
CA GLN A 19 7.76 0.02 3.47
C GLN A 19 7.79 1.34 2.71
N THR A 20 6.64 1.78 2.28
CA THR A 20 6.51 3.04 1.58
C THR A 20 5.52 3.90 2.34
N VAL A 21 5.77 5.19 2.41
CA VAL A 21 4.91 6.11 3.14
C VAL A 21 4.24 7.04 2.15
N LYS A 22 2.93 7.16 2.26
CA LYS A 22 2.16 8.10 1.47
C LYS A 22 1.29 8.90 2.40
N TYR A 23 0.93 10.10 1.98
CA TYR A 23 0.20 10.98 2.87
C TYR A 23 -1.26 11.19 2.50
N THR A 24 -1.72 10.62 1.41
CA THR A 24 -3.13 10.68 1.08
C THR A 24 -3.61 9.30 0.74
N LYS A 25 -4.91 9.10 0.89
CA LYS A 25 -5.46 7.81 0.61
C LYS A 25 -5.32 7.46 -0.87
N ILE A 26 -5.51 8.43 -1.73
CA ILE A 26 -5.41 8.19 -3.16
C ILE A 26 -4.02 7.72 -3.54
N ASP A 27 -3.01 8.39 -3.01
CA ASP A 27 -1.66 8.00 -3.33
C ASP A 27 -1.34 6.62 -2.75
N ALA A 28 -1.83 6.35 -1.56
CA ALA A 28 -1.58 5.05 -0.97
C ALA A 28 -2.25 3.95 -1.77
N ASP A 29 -3.48 4.17 -2.20
CA ASP A 29 -4.18 3.17 -2.97
C ASP A 29 -3.49 2.93 -4.30
N ASN A 30 -3.04 3.99 -4.95
CA ASN A 30 -2.36 3.84 -6.22
C ASN A 30 -1.06 3.07 -6.07
N GLU A 31 -0.32 3.37 -5.02
CA GLU A 31 0.92 2.68 -4.80
C GLU A 31 0.67 1.20 -4.48
N ALA A 32 -0.33 0.94 -3.67
CA ALA A 32 -0.63 -0.43 -3.30
C ALA A 32 -1.05 -1.23 -4.53
N GLN A 33 -1.82 -0.63 -5.42
CA GLN A 33 -2.24 -1.32 -6.61
C GLN A 33 -1.08 -1.57 -7.55
N ASN A 34 -0.16 -0.63 -7.63
CA ASN A 34 1.02 -0.83 -8.45
C ASN A 34 1.85 -1.98 -7.94
N MET A 35 2.00 -2.09 -6.64
CA MET A 35 2.76 -3.17 -6.08
C MET A 35 2.05 -4.49 -6.25
N GLN A 36 0.74 -4.48 -6.14
CA GLN A 36 -0.02 -5.69 -6.34
C GLN A 36 0.14 -6.17 -7.78
N ALA A 37 0.10 -5.25 -8.71
CA ALA A 37 0.24 -5.62 -10.11
C ALA A 37 1.63 -6.18 -10.40
N ALA A 38 2.60 -5.81 -9.59
CA ALA A 38 3.94 -6.34 -9.73
C ALA A 38 4.11 -7.70 -9.06
N GLY A 39 3.04 -8.26 -8.53
CA GLY A 39 3.10 -9.57 -7.93
C GLY A 39 3.42 -9.59 -6.47
N ARG A 40 3.30 -8.45 -5.79
CA ARG A 40 3.66 -8.38 -4.39
C ARG A 40 2.44 -8.39 -3.51
N GLU A 41 2.58 -8.98 -2.35
CA GLU A 41 1.53 -8.92 -1.36
C GLU A 41 1.71 -7.62 -0.61
N VAL A 42 0.64 -6.89 -0.43
CA VAL A 42 0.69 -5.54 0.11
C VAL A 42 -0.23 -5.42 1.31
N GLU A 43 0.24 -4.75 2.34
CA GLU A 43 -0.59 -4.42 3.48
C GLU A 43 -0.57 -2.92 3.66
N VAL A 44 -1.71 -2.31 3.82
CA VAL A 44 -1.81 -0.87 3.98
C VAL A 44 -2.30 -0.56 5.38
N TYR A 45 -1.53 0.25 6.09
CA TYR A 45 -1.86 0.63 7.46
C TYR A 45 -2.09 2.13 7.54
N HIS A 46 -2.96 2.53 8.43
CA HIS A 46 -3.20 3.94 8.69
C HIS A 46 -3.46 4.06 10.18
N ARG A 47 -2.72 4.94 10.82
CA ARG A 47 -2.83 5.12 12.26
C ARG A 47 -2.57 3.84 13.01
N GLY A 48 -1.66 3.06 12.49
CA GLY A 48 -1.29 1.82 13.16
C GLY A 48 -2.27 0.70 12.97
N MET A 49 -3.32 0.88 12.16
CA MET A 49 -4.30 -0.14 11.96
C MET A 49 -4.33 -0.59 10.53
N LEU A 50 -4.42 -1.89 10.35
CA LEU A 50 -4.45 -2.44 9.00
C LEU A 50 -5.74 -2.03 8.33
N GLN A 51 -5.63 -1.42 7.17
CA GLN A 51 -6.79 -0.99 6.40
C GLN A 51 -7.23 -2.07 5.44
N TYR A 52 -6.29 -2.67 4.76
CA TYR A 52 -6.61 -3.77 3.87
C TYR A 52 -5.32 -4.45 3.43
N ARG A 53 -5.49 -5.62 2.85
CA ARG A 53 -4.37 -6.38 2.36
C ARG A 53 -4.70 -6.84 0.96
N LEU A 54 -3.74 -6.73 0.05
CA LEU A 54 -3.93 -7.15 -1.32
C LEU A 54 -2.93 -8.26 -1.61
N LYS A 55 -3.42 -9.31 -2.25
CA LYS A 55 -2.52 -10.37 -2.65
C LYS A 55 -1.97 -10.05 -4.01
N GLY A 56 -0.73 -10.42 -4.23
CA GLY A 56 -0.10 -10.11 -5.50
C GLY A 56 -0.78 -10.79 -6.65
N ILE A 57 -0.73 -10.14 -7.80
CA ILE A 57 -1.26 -10.68 -9.00
C ILE A 57 -0.10 -11.19 -9.80
N TYR A 58 -0.03 -12.51 -9.97
CA TYR A 58 1.08 -13.08 -10.70
C TYR A 58 0.59 -13.50 -12.05
N GLN A 59 1.12 -12.85 -13.06
CA GLN A 59 0.66 -13.18 -14.37
C GLN A 59 0.98 -14.58 -14.74
N GLY A 60 2.07 -15.08 -14.26
CA GLY A 60 2.41 -16.44 -14.56
C GLY A 60 1.43 -17.44 -14.06
N SER A 61 0.73 -17.12 -13.00
CA SER A 61 -0.19 -18.07 -12.46
C SER A 61 -1.37 -18.31 -13.37
N LEU A 62 -1.57 -17.45 -14.31
CA LEU A 62 -2.67 -17.66 -15.22
C LEU A 62 -2.41 -18.83 -16.14
N PHE A 63 -1.19 -19.21 -16.25
CA PHE A 63 -0.87 -20.28 -17.12
C PHE A 63 -0.68 -21.57 -16.46
N GLN A 64 -0.97 -21.60 -15.20
CA GLN A 64 -0.76 -22.78 -14.49
C GLN A 64 -1.89 -23.68 -14.56
N GLU A 65 -2.92 -23.32 -15.12
CA GLU A 65 -4.02 -24.16 -15.14
C GLU A 65 -4.02 -25.13 -16.04
#